data_c51ded7cd308da08b1ad69e0aa3abb10
#
_entry.id   c51ded7cd308da08b1ad69e0aa3abb10
#
_cell.length_a   1.000
_cell.length_b   1.000
_cell.length_c   1.000
_cell.angle_alpha   90.00
_cell.angle_beta   90.00
_cell.angle_gamma   90.00
#
_symmetry.space_group_name_H-M   'P 1'
#
loop_
_entity.id
_entity.type
_entity.pdbx_description
1 polymer ?
#
loop_
_entity_poly.entity_id
_entity_poly.type
_entity_poly.pdbx_seq_one_letter_code
_entity_poly.pdbx_strand_id
1 'polypeptide(L)'
;MKEWIARQIDSPYVLKPRSRSTRRNYLYVATEFVEGQTLRQWMLDNPRPDLETVRGIIEQIATGLRAFHRMEMLHQDLRPDNVLIDKTGTAKIIDFGSVRVAGVAEASPKSADEEILGTVQYTAPEYFLGEGGSPRSDMFSLAAICYHMLTGHLPYGAQLAKIRGRSDAWKLRYRPAIDAERGIPGWIDGALRKALHPDPYKRHEDLSEFVFELRNPNPAYLATRTTPLLERNPLLFWKLTTAILACTVIALLAALRLR
;
A
#
# COMPACT_ATOMS: atom_id res chain seq x y z
N MET A 1 -4.65 11.98 24.57
CA MET A 1 -4.76 10.72 23.81
C MET A 1 -3.43 10.21 23.24
N LYS A 2 -2.70 10.95 22.38
CA LYS A 2 -1.42 10.51 21.76
C LYS A 2 -0.41 9.89 22.74
N GLU A 3 -0.21 10.50 23.91
CA GLU A 3 0.72 9.97 24.93
C GLU A 3 0.24 8.68 25.58
N TRP A 4 -1.06 8.56 25.82
CA TRP A 4 -1.64 7.34 26.39
C TRP A 4 -1.44 6.18 25.42
N ILE A 5 -1.72 6.38 24.13
CA ILE A 5 -1.51 5.40 23.06
C ILE A 5 -0.04 4.98 23.02
N ALA A 6 0.88 5.95 22.92
CA ALA A 6 2.30 5.66 22.83
C ALA A 6 2.85 4.86 24.04
N ARG A 7 2.26 5.02 25.23
CA ARG A 7 2.64 4.27 26.43
C ARG A 7 2.16 2.82 26.44
N GLN A 8 1.10 2.50 25.71
CA GLN A 8 0.56 1.16 25.62
C GLN A 8 1.32 0.27 24.63
N ILE A 9 2.07 0.88 23.70
CA ILE A 9 2.74 0.16 22.62
C ILE A 9 4.19 -0.12 23.01
N ASP A 10 4.51 -1.39 23.23
CA ASP A 10 5.90 -1.83 23.42
C ASP A 10 6.43 -2.44 22.12
N SER A 11 7.17 -1.60 21.36
CA SER A 11 7.84 -2.02 20.14
C SER A 11 9.08 -1.14 19.93
N PRO A 12 10.22 -1.70 19.48
CA PRO A 12 11.39 -0.93 19.13
C PRO A 12 11.17 -0.05 17.87
N TYR A 13 10.15 -0.39 17.09
CA TYR A 13 9.79 0.29 15.82
C TYR A 13 8.67 1.33 15.98
N VAL A 14 8.40 1.72 17.21
CA VAL A 14 7.41 2.74 17.56
C VAL A 14 8.06 3.75 18.50
N LEU A 15 7.87 5.03 18.25
CA LEU A 15 8.44 6.11 19.05
C LEU A 15 7.94 6.02 20.49
N LYS A 16 8.87 5.97 21.46
CA LYS A 16 8.53 5.80 22.87
C LYS A 16 8.33 7.15 23.58
N PRO A 17 7.27 7.29 24.40
CA PRO A 17 7.11 8.45 25.25
C PRO A 17 8.11 8.37 26.40
N ARG A 18 8.63 9.55 26.80
CA ARG A 18 9.46 9.70 27.99
C ARG A 18 8.62 10.06 29.20
N SER A 19 9.09 9.63 30.39
CA SER A 19 8.50 10.03 31.64
C SER A 19 8.65 11.53 31.87
N ARG A 20 7.74 12.14 32.62
CA ARG A 20 7.52 13.57 32.70
C ARG A 20 7.95 14.21 34.02
N SER A 21 8.23 15.52 33.93
CA SER A 21 8.14 16.43 35.05
C SER A 21 6.70 16.62 35.52
N THR A 22 6.49 16.73 36.83
CA THR A 22 5.18 16.73 37.50
C THR A 22 4.38 18.02 37.33
N ARG A 23 4.98 19.13 36.89
CA ARG A 23 4.28 20.43 36.73
C ARG A 23 4.17 20.80 35.27
N ARG A 24 2.94 21.08 34.79
CA ARG A 24 2.64 21.52 33.44
C ARG A 24 1.83 22.81 33.46
N ASN A 25 2.25 23.76 32.64
CA ASN A 25 1.49 24.98 32.36
C ASN A 25 0.75 24.86 31.01
N TYR A 26 1.07 23.84 30.17
CA TYR A 26 0.47 23.58 28.86
C TYR A 26 0.55 22.09 28.49
N LEU A 27 -0.23 21.68 27.51
CA LEU A 27 -0.25 20.28 27.03
C LEU A 27 0.94 20.05 26.07
N TYR A 28 1.79 19.09 26.40
CA TYR A 28 2.86 18.60 25.52
C TYR A 28 3.08 17.10 25.74
N VAL A 29 3.66 16.45 24.76
CA VAL A 29 4.13 15.07 24.85
C VAL A 29 5.65 15.07 24.69
N ALA A 30 6.37 14.52 25.67
CA ALA A 30 7.79 14.28 25.56
C ALA A 30 8.03 12.87 25.03
N THR A 31 8.89 12.74 24.03
CA THR A 31 9.27 11.46 23.43
C THR A 31 10.78 11.27 23.47
N GLU A 32 11.24 10.07 23.18
CA GLU A 32 12.66 9.86 22.85
C GLU A 32 13.04 10.74 21.66
N PHE A 33 14.30 11.18 21.65
CA PHE A 33 14.86 11.82 20.48
C PHE A 33 15.47 10.75 19.58
N VAL A 34 15.05 10.73 18.33
CA VAL A 34 15.58 9.82 17.30
C VAL A 34 16.47 10.62 16.39
N GLU A 35 17.77 10.34 16.43
CA GLU A 35 18.74 10.97 15.53
C GLU A 35 18.70 10.27 14.17
N GLY A 36 18.05 10.90 13.19
CA GLY A 36 17.79 10.33 11.87
C GLY A 36 17.02 11.29 10.99
N GLN A 37 16.41 10.73 9.95
CA GLN A 37 15.61 11.48 8.98
C GLN A 37 14.27 10.79 8.74
N THR A 38 13.31 11.50 8.16
CA THR A 38 12.05 10.87 7.74
C THR A 38 12.31 9.87 6.62
N LEU A 39 11.47 8.82 6.54
CA LEU A 39 11.52 7.88 5.42
C LEU A 39 11.32 8.61 4.08
N ARG A 40 10.56 9.70 4.05
CA ARG A 40 10.44 10.55 2.86
C ARG A 40 11.79 11.10 2.42
N GLN A 41 12.56 11.71 3.34
CA GLN A 41 13.88 12.24 3.02
C GLN A 41 14.82 11.11 2.63
N TRP A 42 14.78 10.00 3.36
CA TRP A 42 15.58 8.82 3.05
C TRP A 42 15.32 8.30 1.62
N MET A 43 14.06 8.27 1.17
CA MET A 43 13.70 7.87 -0.20
C MET A 43 14.22 8.84 -1.26
N LEU A 44 14.28 10.15 -0.95
CA LEU A 44 14.88 11.14 -1.84
C LEU A 44 16.39 10.94 -1.97
N ASP A 45 17.06 10.64 -0.86
CA ASP A 45 18.51 10.41 -0.82
C ASP A 45 18.88 9.03 -1.43
N ASN A 46 17.94 8.08 -1.43
CA ASN A 46 18.09 6.72 -1.96
C ASN A 46 17.02 6.42 -3.03
N PRO A 47 17.10 7.01 -4.23
CA PRO A 47 16.03 6.91 -5.25
C PRO A 47 15.91 5.51 -5.89
N ARG A 48 16.89 4.64 -5.69
CA ARG A 48 16.92 3.26 -6.19
C ARG A 48 17.48 2.30 -5.12
N PRO A 49 16.78 2.12 -4.00
CA PRO A 49 17.24 1.19 -2.97
C PRO A 49 17.15 -0.24 -3.50
N ASP A 50 18.03 -1.10 -3.02
CA ASP A 50 17.95 -2.52 -3.31
C ASP A 50 16.74 -3.17 -2.62
N LEU A 51 16.32 -4.31 -3.17
CA LEU A 51 15.12 -5.00 -2.69
C LEU A 51 15.24 -5.45 -1.22
N GLU A 52 16.45 -5.85 -0.78
CA GLU A 52 16.64 -6.33 0.59
C GLU A 52 16.56 -5.19 1.61
N THR A 53 17.11 -4.04 1.29
CA THR A 53 16.96 -2.83 2.11
C THR A 53 15.48 -2.43 2.25
N VAL A 54 14.73 -2.45 1.15
CA VAL A 54 13.28 -2.17 1.19
C VAL A 54 12.54 -3.17 2.07
N ARG A 55 12.81 -4.48 1.90
CA ARG A 55 12.22 -5.53 2.75
C ARG A 55 12.49 -5.31 4.22
N GLY A 56 13.75 -5.02 4.57
CA GLY A 56 14.15 -4.76 5.96
C GLY A 56 13.37 -3.61 6.59
N ILE A 57 13.21 -2.49 5.88
CA ILE A 57 12.45 -1.32 6.35
C ILE A 57 10.96 -1.67 6.50
N ILE A 58 10.37 -2.33 5.50
CA ILE A 58 8.94 -2.72 5.51
C ILE A 58 8.64 -3.71 6.64
N GLU A 59 9.52 -4.67 6.91
CA GLU A 59 9.38 -5.61 8.05
C GLU A 59 9.38 -4.91 9.40
N GLN A 60 10.26 -3.92 9.57
CA GLN A 60 10.33 -3.12 10.79
C GLN A 60 9.03 -2.33 11.00
N ILE A 61 8.55 -1.63 9.95
CA ILE A 61 7.29 -0.87 10.02
C ILE A 61 6.11 -1.83 10.27
N ALA A 62 6.04 -2.98 9.59
CA ALA A 62 4.99 -3.98 9.80
C ALA A 62 5.00 -4.50 11.24
N THR A 63 6.17 -4.70 11.83
CA THR A 63 6.31 -5.12 13.24
C THR A 63 5.81 -4.03 14.20
N GLY A 64 6.08 -2.76 13.89
CA GLY A 64 5.49 -1.62 14.59
C GLY A 64 3.97 -1.62 14.50
N LEU A 65 3.40 -1.71 13.29
CA LEU A 65 1.94 -1.74 13.07
C LEU A 65 1.26 -2.91 13.79
N ARG A 66 1.87 -4.09 13.80
CA ARG A 66 1.32 -5.24 14.56
C ARG A 66 1.22 -4.95 16.05
N ALA A 67 2.10 -4.12 16.61
CA ALA A 67 1.99 -3.72 18.01
C ALA A 67 0.76 -2.81 18.24
N PHE A 68 0.39 -1.95 17.28
CA PHE A 68 -0.89 -1.22 17.31
C PHE A 68 -2.08 -2.18 17.20
N HIS A 69 -2.08 -3.07 16.20
CA HIS A 69 -3.21 -3.96 15.92
C HIS A 69 -3.52 -4.91 17.10
N ARG A 70 -2.49 -5.40 17.83
CA ARG A 70 -2.69 -6.21 19.04
C ARG A 70 -3.40 -5.48 20.17
N MET A 71 -3.36 -4.16 20.16
CA MET A 71 -4.06 -3.28 21.10
C MET A 71 -5.39 -2.75 20.53
N GLU A 72 -5.88 -3.38 19.45
CA GLU A 72 -7.09 -2.94 18.73
C GLU A 72 -7.02 -1.47 18.26
N MET A 73 -5.82 -1.01 17.93
CA MET A 73 -5.54 0.34 17.44
C MET A 73 -5.17 0.29 15.96
N LEU A 74 -5.61 1.30 15.19
CA LEU A 74 -5.25 1.51 13.80
C LEU A 74 -4.47 2.81 13.66
N HIS A 75 -3.43 2.80 12.84
CA HIS A 75 -2.60 3.99 12.62
C HIS A 75 -3.32 5.03 11.77
N GLN A 76 -4.00 4.62 10.71
CA GLN A 76 -4.84 5.39 9.77
C GLN A 76 -4.15 6.46 8.91
N ASP A 77 -2.96 6.89 9.27
CA ASP A 77 -2.20 7.92 8.53
C ASP A 77 -0.73 7.49 8.34
N LEU A 78 -0.52 6.21 7.99
CA LEU A 78 0.81 5.71 7.70
C LEU A 78 1.31 6.25 6.35
N ARG A 79 2.42 7.01 6.41
CA ARG A 79 3.06 7.64 5.26
C ARG A 79 4.55 7.82 5.51
N PRO A 80 5.39 8.04 4.48
CA PRO A 80 6.84 8.20 4.68
C PRO A 80 7.24 9.33 5.63
N ASP A 81 6.42 10.37 5.77
CA ASP A 81 6.67 11.49 6.71
C ASP A 81 6.47 11.08 8.17
N ASN A 82 5.68 10.02 8.42
CA ASN A 82 5.35 9.52 9.75
C ASN A 82 6.21 8.32 10.18
N VAL A 83 7.31 8.08 9.46
CA VAL A 83 8.33 7.09 9.79
C VAL A 83 9.69 7.77 9.80
N LEU A 84 10.49 7.56 10.85
CA LEU A 84 11.90 7.96 10.93
C LEU A 84 12.80 6.75 10.65
N ILE A 85 13.89 6.99 9.96
CA ILE A 85 15.03 6.06 9.84
C ILE A 85 16.18 6.66 10.64
N ASP A 86 16.61 5.96 11.67
CA ASP A 86 17.75 6.41 12.48
C ASP A 86 19.10 6.11 11.80
N LYS A 87 20.19 6.56 12.42
CA LYS A 87 21.56 6.35 11.92
C LYS A 87 21.97 4.88 11.80
N THR A 88 21.27 3.98 12.49
CA THR A 88 21.52 2.52 12.46
C THR A 88 20.69 1.80 11.39
N GLY A 89 19.80 2.52 10.69
CA GLY A 89 18.84 1.96 9.75
C GLY A 89 17.57 1.43 10.41
N THR A 90 17.32 1.78 11.68
CA THR A 90 16.11 1.37 12.37
C THR A 90 14.95 2.29 12.01
N ALA A 91 13.85 1.69 11.51
CA ALA A 91 12.62 2.42 11.21
C ALA A 91 11.74 2.56 12.46
N LYS A 92 11.23 3.77 12.73
CA LYS A 92 10.32 4.05 13.83
C LYS A 92 9.10 4.84 13.38
N ILE A 93 7.91 4.34 13.69
CA ILE A 93 6.65 5.06 13.50
C ILE A 93 6.55 6.18 14.54
N ILE A 94 6.26 7.42 14.12
CA ILE A 94 6.42 8.63 14.97
C ILE A 94 5.15 9.42 15.24
N ASP A 95 4.13 9.35 14.41
CA ASP A 95 2.90 10.13 14.61
C ASP A 95 1.69 9.25 14.93
N PHE A 96 1.08 9.53 16.08
CA PHE A 96 -0.12 8.86 16.59
C PHE A 96 -1.36 9.78 16.51
N GLY A 97 -1.29 10.85 15.71
CA GLY A 97 -2.34 11.88 15.65
C GLY A 97 -3.66 11.39 15.11
N SER A 98 -3.63 10.42 14.25
CA SER A 98 -4.80 9.83 13.58
C SER A 98 -5.17 8.44 14.12
N VAL A 99 -4.44 7.92 15.13
CA VAL A 99 -4.69 6.59 15.68
C VAL A 99 -6.10 6.51 16.26
N ARG A 100 -6.87 5.52 15.83
CA ARG A 100 -8.16 5.14 16.41
C ARG A 100 -8.03 3.91 17.28
N VAL A 101 -8.76 3.94 18.40
CA VAL A 101 -8.93 2.81 19.30
C VAL A 101 -10.33 2.23 19.06
N ALA A 102 -10.45 0.91 18.93
CA ALA A 102 -11.74 0.27 18.75
C ALA A 102 -12.68 0.61 19.93
N GLY A 103 -13.93 0.95 19.62
CA GLY A 103 -14.94 1.31 20.62
C GLY A 103 -14.90 2.75 21.13
N VAL A 104 -13.94 3.58 20.72
CA VAL A 104 -13.89 5.01 21.05
C VAL A 104 -14.35 5.83 19.84
N ALA A 105 -15.54 6.40 19.92
CA ALA A 105 -16.05 7.31 18.91
C ALA A 105 -15.35 8.68 19.04
N GLU A 106 -14.39 8.98 18.18
CA GLU A 106 -13.87 10.34 18.03
C GLU A 106 -14.57 11.03 16.88
N ALA A 107 -15.35 12.07 17.23
CA ALA A 107 -15.89 13.00 16.27
C ALA A 107 -14.80 14.04 15.91
N SER A 108 -13.98 13.75 14.90
CA SER A 108 -13.19 14.79 14.25
C SER A 108 -13.36 14.64 12.75
N PRO A 109 -14.10 15.54 12.09
CA PRO A 109 -14.02 15.67 10.65
C PRO A 109 -12.59 16.11 10.32
N LYS A 110 -11.89 15.34 9.48
CA LYS A 110 -10.66 15.85 8.85
C LYS A 110 -11.08 17.09 8.03
N SER A 111 -10.64 18.27 8.46
CA SER A 111 -10.81 19.50 7.69
C SER A 111 -10.13 19.33 6.34
N ALA A 112 -10.91 19.59 5.29
CA ALA A 112 -10.53 19.46 3.92
C ALA A 112 -9.81 20.74 3.47
N ASP A 113 -8.52 20.89 3.77
CA ASP A 113 -7.73 21.98 3.21
C ASP A 113 -6.34 21.50 2.78
N GLU A 114 -6.02 21.82 1.58
CA GLU A 114 -4.79 21.92 0.75
C GLU A 114 -3.50 21.09 1.05
N GLU A 115 -3.26 20.63 2.25
CA GLU A 115 -2.18 19.65 2.56
C GLU A 115 -2.50 18.22 2.06
N ILE A 116 -3.69 18.05 1.52
CA ILE A 116 -4.36 16.79 1.21
C ILE A 116 -3.69 16.00 0.10
N LEU A 117 -3.07 16.64 -0.90
CA LEU A 117 -2.55 15.93 -2.08
C LEU A 117 -1.42 14.94 -1.75
N GLY A 118 -0.57 15.23 -0.78
CA GLY A 118 0.53 14.32 -0.37
C GLY A 118 0.08 13.18 0.53
N THR A 119 -0.89 13.42 1.42
CA THR A 119 -1.40 12.44 2.41
C THR A 119 -2.31 11.39 1.75
N VAL A 120 -3.17 11.83 0.84
CA VAL A 120 -4.16 11.02 0.12
C VAL A 120 -3.55 9.84 -0.63
N GLN A 121 -2.32 9.95 -1.06
CA GLN A 121 -1.67 8.99 -1.96
C GLN A 121 -1.33 7.63 -1.32
N TYR A 122 -1.26 7.57 0.01
CA TYR A 122 -1.01 6.34 0.78
C TYR A 122 -2.27 5.86 1.51
N THR A 123 -3.35 6.65 1.47
CA THR A 123 -4.60 6.37 2.17
C THR A 123 -5.40 5.28 1.48
N ALA A 124 -5.88 4.30 2.23
CA ALA A 124 -6.70 3.21 1.70
C ALA A 124 -8.05 3.73 1.15
N PRO A 125 -8.54 3.18 0.02
CA PRO A 125 -9.73 3.66 -0.68
C PRO A 125 -11.00 3.71 0.17
N GLU A 126 -11.17 2.79 1.13
CA GLU A 126 -12.31 2.70 2.02
C GLU A 126 -12.50 3.95 2.89
N TYR A 127 -11.42 4.68 3.21
CA TYR A 127 -11.54 5.93 3.97
C TYR A 127 -12.23 7.05 3.19
N PHE A 128 -12.07 7.10 1.86
CA PHE A 128 -12.79 8.05 1.00
C PHE A 128 -14.27 7.72 0.86
N LEU A 129 -14.65 6.49 1.20
CA LEU A 129 -16.03 6.03 1.18
C LEU A 129 -16.74 6.25 2.53
N GLY A 130 -16.04 6.84 3.52
CA GLY A 130 -16.55 7.01 4.87
C GLY A 130 -16.65 5.70 5.65
N GLU A 131 -16.03 4.63 5.16
CA GLU A 131 -16.00 3.35 5.84
C GLU A 131 -14.98 3.37 6.98
N GLY A 132 -15.26 2.63 8.05
CA GLY A 132 -14.30 2.42 9.12
C GLY A 132 -13.05 1.71 8.60
N GLY A 133 -11.87 2.10 9.09
CA GLY A 133 -10.63 1.42 8.78
C GLY A 133 -10.52 0.06 9.46
N SER A 134 -9.55 -0.73 9.02
CA SER A 134 -9.21 -2.04 9.57
C SER A 134 -7.68 -2.24 9.53
N PRO A 135 -7.11 -3.28 10.13
CA PRO A 135 -5.71 -3.63 9.94
C PRO A 135 -5.30 -3.74 8.46
N ARG A 136 -6.24 -4.09 7.60
CA ARG A 136 -6.04 -4.14 6.13
C ARG A 136 -5.93 -2.76 5.50
N SER A 137 -6.40 -1.70 6.16
CA SER A 137 -6.22 -0.31 5.70
C SER A 137 -4.78 0.16 5.95
N ASP A 138 -4.23 -0.13 7.14
CA ASP A 138 -2.81 0.13 7.44
C ASP A 138 -1.88 -0.70 6.54
N MET A 139 -2.27 -1.94 6.21
CA MET A 139 -1.56 -2.78 5.23
C MET A 139 -1.50 -2.13 3.85
N PHE A 140 -2.61 -1.57 3.37
CA PHE A 140 -2.63 -0.83 2.10
C PHE A 140 -1.61 0.31 2.12
N SER A 141 -1.59 1.10 3.18
CA SER A 141 -0.65 2.23 3.34
C SER A 141 0.81 1.74 3.36
N LEU A 142 1.09 0.65 4.08
CA LEU A 142 2.43 0.03 4.10
C LEU A 142 2.84 -0.49 2.73
N ALA A 143 1.92 -1.15 2.01
CA ALA A 143 2.18 -1.65 0.66
C ALA A 143 2.38 -0.50 -0.35
N ALA A 144 1.69 0.63 -0.18
CA ALA A 144 1.90 1.83 -1.00
C ALA A 144 3.30 2.45 -0.76
N ILE A 145 3.78 2.44 0.48
CA ILE A 145 5.15 2.83 0.82
C ILE A 145 6.16 1.88 0.16
N CYS A 146 5.97 0.57 0.32
CA CYS A 146 6.82 -0.45 -0.30
C CYS A 146 6.90 -0.29 -1.83
N TYR A 147 5.75 -0.14 -2.48
CA TYR A 147 5.66 0.11 -3.91
C TYR A 147 6.43 1.37 -4.32
N HIS A 148 6.23 2.48 -3.57
CA HIS A 148 6.90 3.75 -3.87
C HIS A 148 8.43 3.65 -3.70
N MET A 149 8.91 2.99 -2.65
CA MET A 149 10.35 2.74 -2.45
C MET A 149 10.95 1.96 -3.61
N LEU A 150 10.28 0.91 -4.07
CA LEU A 150 10.77 0.04 -5.14
C LEU A 150 10.73 0.71 -6.52
N THR A 151 9.68 1.48 -6.82
CA THR A 151 9.43 1.98 -8.18
C THR A 151 9.74 3.46 -8.38
N GLY A 152 9.80 4.25 -7.30
CA GLY A 152 9.85 5.71 -7.34
C GLY A 152 8.52 6.36 -7.74
N HIS A 153 7.44 5.59 -7.82
CA HIS A 153 6.11 6.04 -8.23
C HIS A 153 5.05 5.57 -7.24
N LEU A 154 3.83 6.04 -7.40
CA LEU A 154 2.68 5.61 -6.62
C LEU A 154 1.84 4.60 -7.42
N PRO A 155 1.25 3.56 -6.76
CA PRO A 155 0.57 2.46 -7.45
C PRO A 155 -0.64 2.91 -8.26
N TYR A 156 -1.33 3.96 -7.79
CA TYR A 156 -2.52 4.54 -8.44
C TYR A 156 -2.32 6.01 -8.86
N GLY A 157 -1.14 6.59 -8.61
CA GLY A 157 -0.86 8.00 -8.90
C GLY A 157 -1.92 8.93 -8.26
N ALA A 158 -2.42 9.88 -9.03
CA ALA A 158 -3.44 10.84 -8.56
C ALA A 158 -4.89 10.28 -8.55
N GLN A 159 -5.10 8.99 -8.85
CA GLN A 159 -6.46 8.44 -8.95
C GLN A 159 -7.16 8.38 -7.59
N LEU A 160 -6.41 8.11 -6.49
CA LEU A 160 -6.96 8.03 -5.14
C LEU A 160 -7.64 9.34 -4.71
N ALA A 161 -7.05 10.47 -5.05
CA ALA A 161 -7.62 11.79 -4.73
C ALA A 161 -8.95 12.10 -5.46
N LYS A 162 -9.28 11.32 -6.50
CA LYS A 162 -10.48 11.50 -7.32
C LYS A 162 -11.66 10.63 -6.88
N ILE A 163 -11.48 9.78 -5.88
CA ILE A 163 -12.54 8.90 -5.37
C ILE A 163 -13.63 9.77 -4.71
N ARG A 164 -14.86 9.62 -5.18
CA ARG A 164 -16.07 10.23 -4.63
C ARG A 164 -17.10 9.18 -4.22
N GLY A 165 -16.94 7.94 -4.65
CA GLY A 165 -17.86 6.84 -4.36
C GLY A 165 -17.28 5.48 -4.75
N ARG A 166 -18.01 4.41 -4.42
CA ARG A 166 -17.56 3.03 -4.66
C ARG A 166 -17.24 2.74 -6.13
N SER A 167 -18.01 3.33 -7.07
CA SER A 167 -17.77 3.14 -8.50
C SER A 167 -16.39 3.66 -8.93
N ASP A 168 -15.89 4.72 -8.30
CA ASP A 168 -14.57 5.27 -8.62
C ASP A 168 -13.46 4.41 -8.04
N ALA A 169 -13.64 3.87 -6.82
CA ALA A 169 -12.71 2.93 -6.22
C ALA A 169 -12.53 1.67 -7.10
N TRP A 170 -13.61 1.17 -7.72
CA TRP A 170 -13.54 0.03 -8.64
C TRP A 170 -12.88 0.35 -9.98
N LYS A 171 -12.78 1.61 -10.37
CA LYS A 171 -12.10 2.04 -11.60
C LYS A 171 -10.61 2.28 -11.42
N LEU A 172 -10.09 2.18 -10.20
CA LEU A 172 -8.67 2.33 -9.93
C LEU A 172 -7.85 1.33 -10.76
N ARG A 173 -6.85 1.87 -11.47
CA ARG A 173 -5.94 1.07 -12.29
C ARG A 173 -4.58 0.99 -11.61
N TYR A 174 -4.28 -0.18 -11.10
CA TYR A 174 -2.97 -0.48 -10.53
C TYR A 174 -1.91 -0.44 -11.63
N ARG A 175 -0.83 0.29 -11.39
CA ARG A 175 0.35 0.28 -12.26
C ARG A 175 1.26 -0.87 -11.81
N PRO A 176 1.62 -1.84 -12.69
CA PRO A 176 2.54 -2.90 -12.31
C PRO A 176 3.88 -2.38 -11.82
N ALA A 177 4.42 -3.01 -10.77
CA ALA A 177 5.73 -2.69 -10.21
C ALA A 177 6.88 -3.37 -10.96
N ILE A 178 6.57 -4.24 -11.92
CA ILE A 178 7.57 -4.98 -12.70
C ILE A 178 8.46 -4.00 -13.45
N ASP A 179 9.73 -4.03 -13.14
CA ASP A 179 10.74 -3.20 -13.78
C ASP A 179 12.03 -4.03 -13.95
N ALA A 180 12.36 -4.34 -15.21
CA ALA A 180 13.54 -5.14 -15.53
C ALA A 180 14.85 -4.41 -15.17
N GLU A 181 14.88 -3.07 -15.27
CA GLU A 181 16.06 -2.26 -14.94
C GLU A 181 16.32 -2.20 -13.44
N ARG A 182 15.25 -2.28 -12.64
CA ARG A 182 15.32 -2.28 -11.16
C ARG A 182 15.37 -3.68 -10.57
N GLY A 183 15.27 -4.73 -11.40
CA GLY A 183 15.32 -6.12 -10.94
C GLY A 183 14.16 -6.52 -10.03
N ILE A 184 12.97 -5.88 -10.17
CA ILE A 184 11.78 -6.20 -9.37
C ILE A 184 11.14 -7.47 -9.94
N PRO A 185 11.14 -8.60 -9.19
CA PRO A 185 10.55 -9.85 -9.68
C PRO A 185 9.03 -9.78 -9.79
N GLY A 186 8.46 -10.50 -10.76
CA GLY A 186 7.00 -10.51 -10.99
C GLY A 186 6.17 -10.99 -9.78
N TRP A 187 6.71 -11.85 -8.93
CA TRP A 187 6.01 -12.29 -7.71
C TRP A 187 5.92 -11.20 -6.64
N ILE A 188 6.89 -10.26 -6.59
CA ILE A 188 6.79 -9.05 -5.75
C ILE A 188 5.63 -8.15 -6.23
N ASP A 189 5.50 -7.96 -7.56
CA ASP A 189 4.35 -7.25 -8.13
C ASP A 189 3.02 -7.93 -7.75
N GLY A 190 2.98 -9.27 -7.77
CA GLY A 190 1.81 -10.03 -7.35
C GLY A 190 1.41 -9.79 -5.89
N ALA A 191 2.39 -9.82 -4.97
CA ALA A 191 2.18 -9.54 -3.55
C ALA A 191 1.72 -8.09 -3.33
N LEU A 192 2.37 -7.13 -3.99
CA LEU A 192 1.99 -5.71 -3.93
C LEU A 192 0.58 -5.47 -4.48
N ARG A 193 0.24 -6.06 -5.62
CA ARG A 193 -1.09 -5.96 -6.24
C ARG A 193 -2.19 -6.49 -5.34
N LYS A 194 -1.94 -7.61 -4.62
CA LYS A 194 -2.87 -8.16 -3.65
C LYS A 194 -3.02 -7.21 -2.45
N ALA A 195 -1.94 -6.77 -1.84
CA ALA A 195 -1.97 -5.87 -0.67
C ALA A 195 -2.61 -4.49 -0.99
N LEU A 196 -2.43 -4.01 -2.22
CA LEU A 196 -2.96 -2.75 -2.73
C LEU A 196 -4.36 -2.87 -3.37
N HIS A 197 -5.03 -4.03 -3.25
CA HIS A 197 -6.35 -4.19 -3.86
C HIS A 197 -7.34 -3.15 -3.30
N PRO A 198 -8.16 -2.47 -4.15
CA PRO A 198 -9.14 -1.49 -3.70
C PRO A 198 -10.12 -2.03 -2.66
N ASP A 199 -10.59 -3.27 -2.85
CA ASP A 199 -11.42 -3.99 -1.90
C ASP A 199 -10.56 -4.58 -0.78
N PRO A 200 -10.74 -4.15 0.50
CA PRO A 200 -9.94 -4.64 1.62
C PRO A 200 -10.07 -6.15 1.86
N TYR A 201 -11.21 -6.77 1.49
CA TYR A 201 -11.42 -8.21 1.65
C TYR A 201 -10.65 -9.07 0.66
N LYS A 202 -10.10 -8.46 -0.40
CA LYS A 202 -9.23 -9.13 -1.39
C LYS A 202 -7.74 -8.94 -1.12
N ARG A 203 -7.38 -8.20 -0.07
CA ARG A 203 -6.01 -8.07 0.43
C ARG A 203 -5.60 -9.31 1.21
N HIS A 204 -4.35 -9.36 1.66
CA HIS A 204 -3.90 -10.33 2.66
C HIS A 204 -4.73 -10.19 3.95
N GLU A 205 -4.88 -11.27 4.70
CA GLU A 205 -5.62 -11.22 5.97
C GLU A 205 -4.82 -10.53 7.06
N ASP A 206 -3.51 -10.78 7.09
CA ASP A 206 -2.60 -10.28 8.10
C ASP A 206 -1.36 -9.64 7.48
N LEU A 207 -0.76 -8.66 8.18
CA LEU A 207 0.50 -8.02 7.79
C LEU A 207 1.65 -9.00 7.64
N SER A 208 1.69 -10.07 8.46
CA SER A 208 2.73 -11.08 8.38
C SER A 208 2.66 -11.90 7.09
N GLU A 209 1.46 -12.15 6.54
CA GLU A 209 1.30 -12.80 5.25
C GLU A 209 1.92 -11.94 4.12
N PHE A 210 1.61 -10.65 4.10
CA PHE A 210 2.18 -9.72 3.13
C PHE A 210 3.71 -9.69 3.21
N VAL A 211 4.26 -9.51 4.42
CA VAL A 211 5.71 -9.46 4.65
C VAL A 211 6.38 -10.79 4.26
N PHE A 212 5.76 -11.92 4.58
CA PHE A 212 6.24 -13.24 4.17
C PHE A 212 6.29 -13.38 2.65
N GLU A 213 5.25 -12.94 1.93
CA GLU A 213 5.21 -12.98 0.47
C GLU A 213 6.22 -12.02 -0.19
N LEU A 214 6.70 -10.97 0.50
CA LEU A 214 7.80 -10.14 0.01
C LEU A 214 9.17 -10.87 0.02
N ARG A 215 9.32 -11.94 0.82
CA ARG A 215 10.55 -12.73 0.89
C ARG A 215 10.46 -14.06 0.15
N ASN A 216 9.28 -14.64 0.14
CA ASN A 216 9.06 -15.99 -0.37
C ASN A 216 8.22 -15.94 -1.65
N PRO A 217 8.78 -16.37 -2.81
CA PRO A 217 8.03 -16.40 -4.05
C PRO A 217 6.76 -17.23 -3.94
N ASN A 218 5.60 -16.63 -4.13
CA ASN A 218 4.35 -17.35 -4.19
C ASN A 218 4.15 -17.90 -5.63
N PRO A 219 4.03 -19.24 -5.81
CA PRO A 219 3.86 -19.84 -7.13
C PRO A 219 2.64 -19.31 -7.91
N ALA A 220 1.60 -18.87 -7.20
CA ALA A 220 0.43 -18.27 -7.83
C ALA A 220 0.73 -16.97 -8.60
N TYR A 221 1.80 -16.26 -8.24
CA TYR A 221 2.24 -15.04 -8.91
C TYR A 221 3.34 -15.30 -9.94
N LEU A 222 4.00 -16.46 -9.89
CA LEU A 222 5.00 -16.86 -10.88
C LEU A 222 4.37 -17.34 -12.19
N ALA A 223 3.17 -17.91 -12.11
CA ALA A 223 2.39 -18.18 -13.29
C ALA A 223 2.05 -16.82 -13.92
N THR A 224 2.81 -16.42 -14.93
CA THR A 224 2.43 -15.36 -15.86
C THR A 224 1.05 -15.78 -16.37
N ARG A 225 -0.01 -15.26 -15.78
CA ARG A 225 -1.31 -15.29 -16.42
C ARG A 225 -1.14 -14.46 -17.70
N THR A 226 -0.81 -15.17 -18.77
CA THR A 226 -1.18 -14.70 -20.09
C THR A 226 -2.70 -14.58 -20.02
N THR A 227 -3.17 -13.39 -19.63
CA THR A 227 -4.62 -13.11 -19.67
C THR A 227 -5.06 -13.47 -21.07
N PRO A 228 -6.04 -14.36 -21.24
CA PRO A 228 -6.52 -14.74 -22.56
C PRO A 228 -6.78 -13.48 -23.38
N LEU A 229 -6.48 -13.50 -24.68
CA LEU A 229 -6.70 -12.34 -25.57
C LEU A 229 -8.10 -11.76 -25.44
N LEU A 230 -9.09 -12.59 -25.08
CA LEU A 230 -10.46 -12.19 -24.78
C LEU A 230 -10.55 -11.18 -23.63
N GLU A 231 -9.78 -11.37 -22.56
CA GLU A 231 -9.79 -10.47 -21.38
C GLU A 231 -8.87 -9.25 -21.59
N ARG A 232 -7.78 -9.43 -22.32
CA ARG A 232 -6.79 -8.38 -22.56
C ARG A 232 -7.27 -7.33 -23.57
N ASN A 233 -7.92 -7.80 -24.63
CA ASN A 233 -8.47 -6.92 -25.68
C ASN A 233 -9.61 -7.64 -26.39
N PRO A 234 -10.85 -7.56 -25.87
CA PRO A 234 -12.00 -8.27 -26.42
C PRO A 234 -12.28 -7.87 -27.88
N LEU A 235 -12.07 -6.59 -28.25
CA LEU A 235 -12.24 -6.13 -29.61
C LEU A 235 -11.26 -6.79 -30.59
N LEU A 236 -10.01 -6.92 -30.20
CA LEU A 236 -8.99 -7.60 -31.04
C LEU A 236 -9.31 -9.09 -31.17
N PHE A 237 -9.70 -9.73 -30.07
CA PHE A 237 -10.10 -11.15 -30.08
C PHE A 237 -11.24 -11.40 -31.07
N TRP A 238 -12.32 -10.62 -30.99
CA TRP A 238 -13.47 -10.78 -31.90
C TRP A 238 -13.12 -10.43 -33.35
N LYS A 239 -12.29 -9.44 -33.60
CA LYS A 239 -11.80 -9.12 -34.97
C LYS A 239 -11.01 -10.27 -35.56
N LEU A 240 -10.10 -10.88 -34.78
CA LEU A 240 -9.30 -12.02 -35.26
C LEU A 240 -10.16 -13.26 -35.50
N THR A 241 -11.08 -13.59 -34.60
CA THR A 241 -11.98 -14.72 -34.77
C THR A 241 -12.89 -14.55 -35.98
N THR A 242 -13.44 -13.36 -36.20
CA THR A 242 -14.27 -13.04 -37.37
C THR A 242 -13.47 -13.13 -38.66
N ALA A 243 -12.22 -12.64 -38.69
CA ALA A 243 -11.35 -12.75 -39.87
C ALA A 243 -11.02 -14.21 -40.20
N ILE A 244 -10.69 -15.02 -39.18
CA ILE A 244 -10.42 -16.46 -39.38
C ILE A 244 -11.69 -17.18 -39.93
N LEU A 245 -12.83 -16.87 -39.36
CA LEU A 245 -14.11 -17.49 -39.82
C LEU A 245 -14.44 -17.10 -41.27
N ALA A 246 -14.22 -15.84 -41.63
CA ALA A 246 -14.43 -15.35 -42.99
C ALA A 246 -13.49 -16.05 -44.01
N CYS A 247 -12.20 -16.18 -43.64
CA CYS A 247 -11.23 -16.93 -44.47
C CYS A 247 -11.61 -18.39 -44.65
N THR A 248 -12.06 -19.05 -43.56
CA THR A 248 -12.50 -20.47 -43.68
C THR A 248 -13.73 -20.63 -44.53
N VAL A 249 -14.71 -19.74 -44.45
CA VAL A 249 -15.90 -19.75 -45.33
C VAL A 249 -15.52 -19.53 -46.77
N ILE A 250 -14.64 -18.57 -47.07
CA ILE A 250 -14.16 -18.30 -48.44
C ILE A 250 -13.45 -19.53 -49.00
N ALA A 251 -12.56 -20.17 -48.23
CA ALA A 251 -11.86 -21.37 -48.65
C ALA A 251 -12.79 -22.54 -48.95
N LEU A 252 -13.83 -22.75 -48.11
CA LEU A 252 -14.83 -23.76 -48.33
C LEU A 252 -15.69 -23.52 -49.59
N LEU A 253 -16.07 -22.27 -49.82
CA LEU A 253 -16.81 -21.88 -51.02
C LEU A 253 -15.96 -22.04 -52.29
N ALA A 254 -14.67 -21.74 -52.24
CA ALA A 254 -13.74 -21.97 -53.32
C ALA A 254 -13.58 -23.47 -53.63
N ALA A 255 -13.43 -24.30 -52.60
CA ALA A 255 -13.31 -25.75 -52.73
C ALA A 255 -14.60 -26.40 -53.29
N LEU A 256 -15.78 -25.86 -52.96
CA LEU A 256 -17.07 -26.33 -53.52
C LEU A 256 -17.25 -25.92 -54.98
N ARG A 257 -16.67 -24.81 -55.45
CA ARG A 257 -16.74 -24.39 -56.84
C ARG A 257 -15.74 -25.13 -57.76
N LEU A 258 -14.74 -25.78 -57.21
CA LEU A 258 -13.74 -26.55 -57.92
C LEU A 258 -14.08 -28.06 -58.02
N ARG A 259 -15.19 -28.49 -57.42
CA ARG A 259 -15.81 -29.78 -57.57
C ARG A 259 -17.00 -29.69 -58.53
#